data_0811430687d252d8a7fb312af8395b1e
#
_entry.id   0811430687d252d8a7fb312af8395b1e
#
_cell.length_a   1.000
_cell.length_b   1.000
_cell.length_c   1.000
_cell.angle_alpha   90.00
_cell.angle_beta   90.00
_cell.angle_gamma   90.00
#
_symmetry.space_group_name_H-M   'P 1'
#
loop_
_entity.id
_entity.type
_entity.pdbx_description
1 polymer ?
#
loop_
_entity_poly.entity_id
_entity_poly.type
_entity_poly.pdbx_seq_one_letter_code
_entity_poly.pdbx_strand_id
1 'polypeptide(L)'
;MGSLTLVLVAVDAPMARAWRTLTEGRTGLVVHEGSITDVDTDAVVSPANSFGLMGGGIDAVYARWFPGISDRVRAGSGGELPVGEAVIVPTGVERPAWLVSAPTMRSPGERLPPDGAAARAAARAVLRLWRDGTLPDGVRVRDAVHTIALPGLGTGVGGLAPDVCAGQVGAAWDEVLGEA
;
A
#
# COMPACT_ATOMS: atom_id res chain seq x y z
N MET A 1 2.73 -5.48 -22.13
CA MET A 1 3.07 -5.36 -20.69
C MET A 1 1.88 -4.72 -20.00
N GLY A 2 1.37 -5.32 -18.92
CA GLY A 2 0.25 -4.74 -18.17
C GLY A 2 0.65 -3.37 -17.61
N SER A 3 -0.24 -2.39 -17.71
CA SER A 3 -0.05 -1.08 -17.07
C SER A 3 -0.68 -1.12 -15.68
N LEU A 4 -0.03 -0.50 -14.69
CA LEU A 4 -0.57 -0.32 -13.34
C LEU A 4 -1.38 0.96 -13.25
N THR A 5 -2.56 0.88 -12.67
CA THR A 5 -3.26 2.05 -12.11
C THR A 5 -3.17 2.00 -10.60
N LEU A 6 -2.52 2.98 -10.00
CA LEU A 6 -2.47 3.16 -8.56
C LEU A 6 -3.57 4.15 -8.14
N VAL A 7 -4.55 3.65 -7.39
CA VAL A 7 -5.66 4.45 -6.87
C VAL A 7 -5.28 4.98 -5.50
N LEU A 8 -4.97 6.27 -5.43
CA LEU A 8 -4.55 6.98 -4.22
C LEU A 8 -5.79 7.38 -3.41
N VAL A 9 -6.00 6.73 -2.29
CA VAL A 9 -7.22 6.90 -1.48
C VAL A 9 -7.00 7.87 -0.34
N ALA A 10 -7.92 8.82 -0.17
CA ALA A 10 -7.91 9.79 0.90
C ALA A 10 -9.29 9.91 1.56
N VAL A 11 -9.35 9.78 2.88
CA VAL A 11 -10.56 9.99 3.68
C VAL A 11 -10.68 11.43 4.22
N ASP A 12 -9.63 12.23 4.06
CA ASP A 12 -9.59 13.62 4.52
C ASP A 12 -9.03 14.57 3.45
N ALA A 13 -9.37 15.83 3.57
CA ALA A 13 -9.01 16.86 2.59
C ALA A 13 -7.49 17.14 2.52
N PRO A 14 -6.71 17.13 3.60
CA PRO A 14 -5.27 17.29 3.51
C PRO A 14 -4.59 16.22 2.66
N MET A 15 -4.94 14.94 2.87
CA MET A 15 -4.39 13.84 2.08
C MET A 15 -4.86 13.89 0.62
N ALA A 16 -6.13 14.24 0.38
CA ALA A 16 -6.65 14.38 -0.97
C ALA A 16 -5.92 15.47 -1.78
N ARG A 17 -5.62 16.60 -1.15
CA ARG A 17 -4.83 17.67 -1.80
C ARG A 17 -3.42 17.19 -2.14
N ALA A 18 -2.76 16.53 -1.19
CA ALA A 18 -1.42 15.98 -1.41
C ALA A 18 -1.39 14.97 -2.56
N TRP A 19 -2.37 14.08 -2.63
CA TRP A 19 -2.51 13.13 -3.73
C TRP A 19 -2.77 13.80 -5.08
N ARG A 20 -3.61 14.83 -5.14
CA ARG A 20 -3.84 15.57 -6.41
C ARG A 20 -2.55 16.22 -6.92
N THR A 21 -1.78 16.87 -6.04
CA THR A 21 -0.48 17.41 -6.42
C THR A 21 0.47 16.33 -6.94
N LEU A 22 0.46 15.15 -6.33
CA LEU A 22 1.28 14.04 -6.80
C LEU A 22 0.89 13.59 -8.22
N THR A 23 -0.40 13.58 -8.57
CA THR A 23 -0.86 13.09 -9.88
C THR A 23 -0.53 14.03 -11.04
N GLU A 24 -0.18 15.29 -10.76
CA GLU A 24 0.17 16.27 -11.79
C GLU A 24 1.36 15.79 -12.63
N GLY A 25 1.13 15.63 -13.94
CA GLY A 25 2.16 15.19 -14.88
C GLY A 25 2.55 13.70 -14.81
N ARG A 26 1.84 12.89 -14.01
CA ARG A 26 2.06 11.43 -13.93
C ARG A 26 0.87 10.66 -14.45
N THR A 27 1.12 9.71 -15.35
CA THR A 27 0.12 8.74 -15.82
C THR A 27 0.05 7.53 -14.90
N GLY A 28 -1.10 6.83 -14.86
CA GLY A 28 -1.29 5.65 -14.01
C GLY A 28 -1.59 5.94 -12.55
N LEU A 29 -1.69 7.21 -12.14
CA LEU A 29 -2.11 7.62 -10.82
C LEU A 29 -3.48 8.28 -10.88
N VAL A 30 -4.42 7.83 -10.04
CA VAL A 30 -5.75 8.43 -9.90
C VAL A 30 -6.07 8.65 -8.42
N VAL A 31 -6.85 9.67 -8.09
CA VAL A 31 -7.25 9.98 -6.71
C VAL A 31 -8.69 9.56 -6.47
N HIS A 32 -8.93 8.87 -5.37
CA HIS A 32 -10.26 8.59 -4.82
C HIS A 32 -10.41 9.27 -3.46
N GLU A 33 -11.41 10.14 -3.35
CA GLU A 33 -11.79 10.76 -2.08
C GLU A 33 -12.95 9.99 -1.47
N GLY A 34 -12.69 9.29 -0.39
CA GLY A 34 -13.64 8.41 0.27
C GLY A 34 -12.99 7.21 0.94
N SER A 35 -13.79 6.22 1.26
CA SER A 35 -13.30 4.99 1.86
C SER A 35 -12.59 4.09 0.84
N ILE A 36 -11.56 3.39 1.28
CA ILE A 36 -10.91 2.36 0.46
C ILE A 36 -11.85 1.20 0.15
N THR A 37 -12.90 1.00 0.96
CA THR A 37 -13.92 -0.01 0.73
C THR A 37 -14.87 0.31 -0.42
N ASP A 38 -14.87 1.56 -0.90
CA ASP A 38 -15.72 2.03 -2.00
C ASP A 38 -15.01 1.91 -3.36
N VAL A 39 -13.76 1.47 -3.36
CA VAL A 39 -12.94 1.37 -4.57
C VAL A 39 -12.91 -0.07 -5.08
N ASP A 40 -13.25 -0.26 -6.37
CA ASP A 40 -13.13 -1.54 -7.04
C ASP A 40 -11.73 -1.70 -7.64
N THR A 41 -10.87 -2.45 -6.95
CA THR A 41 -9.48 -2.72 -7.36
C THR A 41 -9.13 -4.20 -7.23
N ASP A 42 -8.05 -4.63 -7.89
CA ASP A 42 -7.55 -6.01 -7.79
C ASP A 42 -6.84 -6.27 -6.47
N ALA A 43 -6.18 -5.23 -5.94
CA ALA A 43 -5.46 -5.31 -4.68
C ALA A 43 -5.62 -4.03 -3.83
N VAL A 44 -5.43 -4.17 -2.53
CA VAL A 44 -5.32 -3.06 -1.56
C VAL A 44 -3.99 -3.14 -0.83
N VAL A 45 -3.44 -1.99 -0.41
CA VAL A 45 -2.20 -1.93 0.36
C VAL A 45 -2.51 -1.70 1.84
N SER A 46 -1.88 -2.52 2.68
CA SER A 46 -1.83 -2.37 4.13
C SER A 46 -0.49 -1.77 4.53
N PRO A 47 -0.44 -0.51 5.02
CA PRO A 47 0.78 0.12 5.55
C PRO A 47 1.04 -0.35 6.98
N ALA A 48 1.15 -1.64 7.17
CA ALA A 48 1.19 -2.37 8.43
C ALA A 48 2.40 -2.05 9.32
N ASN A 49 2.48 -2.73 10.45
CA ASN A 49 3.72 -2.95 11.20
C ASN A 49 4.37 -4.27 10.77
N SER A 50 5.65 -4.45 11.11
CA SER A 50 6.44 -5.62 10.68
C SER A 50 5.90 -6.96 11.18
N PHE A 51 5.05 -6.99 12.21
CA PHE A 51 4.50 -8.22 12.78
C PHE A 51 3.11 -8.59 12.22
N GLY A 52 2.55 -7.79 11.31
CA GLY A 52 1.23 -8.05 10.71
C GLY A 52 0.08 -7.97 11.72
N LEU A 53 0.24 -7.16 12.77
CA LEU A 53 -0.80 -6.93 13.78
C LEU A 53 -1.78 -5.87 13.25
N MET A 54 -2.98 -6.28 12.92
CA MET A 54 -3.98 -5.46 12.22
C MET A 54 -5.05 -4.91 13.18
N GLY A 55 -4.62 -4.25 14.26
CA GLY A 55 -5.50 -3.77 15.34
C GLY A 55 -5.88 -2.30 15.28
N GLY A 56 -5.31 -1.51 14.35
CA GLY A 56 -5.54 -0.07 14.30
C GLY A 56 -5.57 0.52 12.90
N GLY A 57 -6.10 1.73 12.75
CA GLY A 57 -6.16 2.46 11.50
C GLY A 57 -6.84 1.68 10.37
N ILE A 58 -6.28 1.77 9.18
CA ILE A 58 -6.79 1.07 8.00
C ILE A 58 -6.73 -0.46 8.16
N ASP A 59 -5.76 -0.97 8.91
CA ASP A 59 -5.60 -2.41 9.12
C ASP A 59 -6.77 -3.01 9.91
N ALA A 60 -7.36 -2.24 10.84
CA ALA A 60 -8.58 -2.66 11.52
C ALA A 60 -9.79 -2.72 10.57
N VAL A 61 -9.82 -1.89 9.53
CA VAL A 61 -10.83 -1.97 8.46
C VAL A 61 -10.63 -3.26 7.67
N TYR A 62 -9.40 -3.57 7.27
CA TYR A 62 -9.08 -4.79 6.54
C TYR A 62 -9.35 -6.06 7.36
N ALA A 63 -9.03 -6.06 8.66
CA ALA A 63 -9.31 -7.19 9.55
C ALA A 63 -10.81 -7.53 9.64
N ARG A 64 -11.68 -6.51 9.56
CA ARG A 64 -13.14 -6.69 9.51
C ARG A 64 -13.63 -7.08 8.11
N TRP A 65 -13.03 -6.52 7.07
CA TRP A 65 -13.42 -6.78 5.68
C TRP A 65 -12.97 -8.15 5.18
N PHE A 66 -11.77 -8.60 5.60
CA PHE A 66 -11.16 -9.85 5.18
C PHE A 66 -10.91 -10.77 6.37
N PRO A 67 -11.88 -11.62 6.79
CA PRO A 67 -11.69 -12.50 7.93
C PRO A 67 -10.45 -13.37 7.81
N GLY A 68 -9.61 -13.43 8.86
CA GLY A 68 -8.37 -14.18 8.89
C GLY A 68 -7.19 -13.58 8.14
N ILE A 69 -7.29 -12.30 7.69
CA ILE A 69 -6.22 -11.65 6.90
C ILE A 69 -4.92 -11.51 7.68
N SER A 70 -4.97 -11.20 8.98
CA SER A 70 -3.77 -11.06 9.81
C SER A 70 -2.95 -12.35 9.86
N ASP A 71 -3.61 -13.50 9.96
CA ASP A 71 -2.93 -14.81 9.96
C ASP A 71 -2.29 -15.10 8.60
N ARG A 72 -2.97 -14.76 7.50
CA ARG A 72 -2.42 -14.90 6.14
C ARG A 72 -1.20 -14.00 5.92
N VAL A 73 -1.24 -12.75 6.39
CA VAL A 73 -0.10 -11.84 6.32
C VAL A 73 1.08 -12.39 7.12
N ARG A 74 0.86 -12.83 8.35
CA ARG A 74 1.92 -13.42 9.20
C ARG A 74 2.49 -14.71 8.62
N ALA A 75 1.66 -15.56 8.06
CA ALA A 75 2.12 -16.78 7.39
C ALA A 75 2.95 -16.43 6.12
N GLY A 76 2.49 -15.48 5.31
CA GLY A 76 3.19 -15.06 4.10
C GLY A 76 4.53 -14.35 4.36
N SER A 77 4.66 -13.67 5.50
CA SER A 77 5.88 -12.95 5.88
C SER A 77 6.87 -13.78 6.71
N GLY A 78 6.51 -14.97 7.12
CA GLY A 78 7.33 -15.78 8.03
C GLY A 78 7.40 -15.24 9.46
N GLY A 79 6.47 -14.35 9.85
CA GLY A 79 6.33 -13.81 11.21
C GLY A 79 6.80 -12.36 11.39
N GLU A 80 7.83 -11.91 10.70
CA GLU A 80 8.29 -10.53 10.69
C GLU A 80 8.63 -10.10 9.26
N LEU A 81 8.00 -9.01 8.80
CA LEU A 81 8.25 -8.40 7.50
C LEU A 81 8.97 -7.06 7.72
N PRO A 82 10.23 -6.91 7.34
CA PRO A 82 10.95 -5.65 7.52
C PRO A 82 10.33 -4.49 6.75
N VAL A 83 10.47 -3.26 7.26
CA VAL A 83 10.18 -2.04 6.50
C VAL A 83 11.05 -2.02 5.24
N GLY A 84 10.43 -1.80 4.08
CA GLY A 84 11.11 -1.86 2.78
C GLY A 84 10.91 -3.19 2.04
N GLU A 85 10.22 -4.15 2.64
CA GLU A 85 9.74 -5.37 2.02
C GLU A 85 8.21 -5.39 1.90
N ALA A 86 7.68 -6.23 1.02
CA ALA A 86 6.25 -6.41 0.85
C ALA A 86 5.91 -7.87 0.57
N VAL A 87 4.73 -8.29 1.03
CA VAL A 87 4.16 -9.60 0.73
C VAL A 87 2.73 -9.44 0.21
N ILE A 88 2.34 -10.27 -0.76
CA ILE A 88 0.98 -10.31 -1.30
C ILE A 88 0.29 -11.59 -0.84
N VAL A 89 -0.92 -11.43 -0.31
CA VAL A 89 -1.73 -12.55 0.20
C VAL A 89 -3.16 -12.45 -0.31
N PRO A 90 -3.88 -13.59 -0.47
CA PRO A 90 -5.28 -13.55 -0.86
C PRO A 90 -6.14 -12.97 0.26
N THR A 91 -7.14 -12.17 -0.10
CA THR A 91 -8.10 -11.58 0.85
C THR A 91 -9.18 -12.58 1.27
N GLY A 92 -9.46 -13.55 0.41
CA GLY A 92 -10.58 -14.48 0.56
C GLY A 92 -11.91 -13.96 0.02
N VAL A 93 -11.94 -12.77 -0.58
CA VAL A 93 -13.08 -12.22 -1.31
C VAL A 93 -12.75 -12.05 -2.79
N GLU A 94 -13.76 -11.88 -3.64
CA GLU A 94 -13.56 -11.78 -5.08
C GLU A 94 -12.81 -10.49 -5.46
N ARG A 95 -13.21 -9.37 -4.88
CA ARG A 95 -12.56 -8.06 -5.10
C ARG A 95 -12.59 -7.19 -3.83
N PRO A 96 -11.44 -6.65 -3.46
CA PRO A 96 -10.09 -6.92 -4.02
C PRO A 96 -9.65 -8.35 -3.70
N ALA A 97 -9.13 -9.07 -4.69
CA ALA A 97 -8.67 -10.45 -4.47
C ALA A 97 -7.39 -10.53 -3.62
N TRP A 98 -6.61 -9.46 -3.58
CA TRP A 98 -5.29 -9.42 -2.97
C TRP A 98 -5.12 -8.30 -1.97
N LEU A 99 -4.34 -8.56 -0.92
CA LEU A 99 -3.80 -7.55 -0.02
C LEU A 99 -2.28 -7.59 -0.09
N VAL A 100 -1.67 -6.41 -0.29
CA VAL A 100 -0.22 -6.22 -0.21
C VAL A 100 0.10 -5.61 1.15
N SER A 101 0.75 -6.35 2.01
CA SER A 101 1.29 -5.83 3.27
C SER A 101 2.69 -5.25 3.02
N ALA A 102 2.85 -3.96 3.34
CA ALA A 102 4.10 -3.22 3.19
C ALA A 102 4.31 -2.34 4.43
N PRO A 103 5.04 -2.84 5.44
CA PRO A 103 5.19 -2.14 6.71
C PRO A 103 5.84 -0.76 6.56
N THR A 104 5.28 0.22 7.29
CA THR A 104 5.86 1.55 7.46
C THR A 104 6.53 1.71 8.82
N MET A 105 6.26 0.80 9.75
CA MET A 105 6.82 0.79 11.10
C MET A 105 7.15 -0.63 11.55
N ARG A 106 8.10 -0.78 12.47
CA ARG A 106 8.41 -2.09 13.02
C ARG A 106 7.37 -2.51 14.06
N SER A 107 7.12 -1.65 15.04
CA SER A 107 6.21 -1.95 16.15
C SER A 107 4.89 -1.18 16.02
N PRO A 108 3.77 -1.76 16.46
CA PRO A 108 2.50 -1.03 16.51
C PRO A 108 2.61 0.25 17.35
N GLY A 109 2.04 1.34 16.87
CA GLY A 109 2.03 2.62 17.59
C GLY A 109 3.29 3.46 17.46
N GLU A 110 4.27 3.01 16.69
CA GLU A 110 5.52 3.76 16.46
C GLU A 110 5.26 5.06 15.69
N ARG A 111 5.88 6.15 16.17
CA ARG A 111 5.88 7.44 15.45
C ARG A 111 7.00 7.42 14.42
N LEU A 112 6.69 7.81 13.21
CA LEU A 112 7.67 7.81 12.13
C LEU A 112 8.50 9.10 12.12
N PRO A 113 9.77 9.02 11.68
CA PRO A 113 10.56 10.20 11.40
C PRO A 113 9.87 11.08 10.34
N PRO A 114 9.99 12.42 10.44
CA PRO A 114 9.28 13.35 9.56
C PRO A 114 9.79 13.38 8.12
N ASP A 115 10.92 12.75 7.82
CA ASP A 115 11.51 12.66 6.48
C ASP A 115 10.73 11.75 5.50
N GLY A 116 9.86 10.89 6.03
CA GLY A 116 9.03 9.99 5.24
C GLY A 116 9.78 8.82 4.60
N ALA A 117 11.01 8.53 5.02
CA ALA A 117 11.80 7.43 4.45
C ALA A 117 11.07 6.08 4.52
N ALA A 118 10.33 5.82 5.60
CA ALA A 118 9.54 4.60 5.75
C ALA A 118 8.39 4.52 4.72
N ALA A 119 7.70 5.64 4.43
CA ALA A 119 6.66 5.70 3.41
C ALA A 119 7.24 5.42 2.01
N ARG A 120 8.42 6.00 1.69
CA ARG A 120 9.12 5.70 0.43
C ARG A 120 9.50 4.23 0.33
N ALA A 121 10.06 3.66 1.40
CA ALA A 121 10.47 2.26 1.43
C ALA A 121 9.28 1.32 1.21
N ALA A 122 8.15 1.57 1.87
CA ALA A 122 6.92 0.79 1.70
C ALA A 122 6.34 0.92 0.28
N ALA A 123 6.22 2.15 -0.24
CA ALA A 123 5.73 2.38 -1.62
C ALA A 123 6.62 1.68 -2.65
N ARG A 124 7.93 1.81 -2.52
CA ARG A 124 8.91 1.13 -3.39
C ARG A 124 8.76 -0.40 -3.34
N ALA A 125 8.57 -0.96 -2.14
CA ALA A 125 8.37 -2.39 -1.97
C ALA A 125 7.09 -2.88 -2.67
N VAL A 126 5.98 -2.15 -2.55
CA VAL A 126 4.72 -2.44 -3.26
C VAL A 126 4.93 -2.44 -4.78
N LEU A 127 5.57 -1.39 -5.32
CA LEU A 127 5.77 -1.23 -6.75
C LEU A 127 6.73 -2.28 -7.33
N ARG A 128 7.81 -2.62 -6.61
CA ARG A 128 8.72 -3.71 -6.99
C ARG A 128 8.05 -5.07 -6.95
N LEU A 129 7.25 -5.35 -5.92
CA LEU A 129 6.47 -6.57 -5.82
C LEU A 129 5.50 -6.69 -7.01
N TRP A 130 4.83 -5.60 -7.39
CA TRP A 130 3.97 -5.58 -8.57
C TRP A 130 4.76 -5.88 -9.86
N ARG A 131 5.90 -5.21 -10.06
CA ARG A 131 6.69 -5.31 -11.29
C ARG A 131 7.37 -6.67 -11.45
N ASP A 132 7.99 -7.17 -10.38
CA ASP A 132 8.93 -8.28 -10.42
C ASP A 132 8.45 -9.54 -9.65
N GLY A 133 7.41 -9.41 -8.83
CA GLY A 133 6.94 -10.48 -7.94
C GLY A 133 6.02 -11.49 -8.62
N THR A 134 5.78 -12.58 -7.89
CA THR A 134 4.84 -13.63 -8.26
C THR A 134 3.80 -13.85 -7.17
N LEU A 135 2.60 -14.23 -7.57
CA LEU A 135 1.53 -14.69 -6.69
C LEU A 135 1.85 -16.09 -6.14
N PRO A 136 1.15 -16.55 -5.10
CA PRO A 136 1.37 -17.89 -4.51
C PRO A 136 1.24 -19.06 -5.52
N ASP A 137 0.47 -18.88 -6.58
CA ASP A 137 0.30 -19.85 -7.67
C ASP A 137 1.36 -19.77 -8.78
N GLY A 138 2.35 -18.85 -8.64
CA GLY A 138 3.44 -18.65 -9.60
C GLY A 138 3.13 -17.69 -10.75
N VAL A 139 1.92 -17.13 -10.85
CA VAL A 139 1.58 -16.11 -11.83
C VAL A 139 2.28 -14.80 -11.45
N ARG A 140 2.82 -14.06 -12.43
CA ARG A 140 3.41 -12.75 -12.16
C ARG A 140 2.34 -11.77 -11.65
N VAL A 141 2.66 -11.03 -10.61
CA VAL A 141 1.72 -10.05 -10.02
C VAL A 141 1.20 -9.09 -11.09
N ARG A 142 2.07 -8.53 -11.93
CA ARG A 142 1.69 -7.59 -13.00
C ARG A 142 0.79 -8.15 -14.11
N ASP A 143 0.68 -9.47 -14.21
CA ASP A 143 -0.18 -10.13 -15.21
C ASP A 143 -1.59 -10.39 -14.66
N ALA A 144 -1.77 -10.34 -13.34
CA ALA A 144 -3.04 -10.58 -12.65
C ALA A 144 -3.59 -9.36 -11.89
N VAL A 145 -2.72 -8.39 -11.53
CA VAL A 145 -3.07 -7.19 -10.76
C VAL A 145 -2.80 -5.95 -11.61
N HIS A 146 -3.85 -5.25 -12.00
CA HIS A 146 -3.76 -4.04 -12.83
C HIS A 146 -4.14 -2.77 -12.08
N THR A 147 -4.86 -2.92 -10.96
CA THR A 147 -5.31 -1.83 -10.12
C THR A 147 -4.97 -2.10 -8.65
N ILE A 148 -4.34 -1.13 -8.00
CA ILE A 148 -3.97 -1.21 -6.57
C ILE A 148 -4.48 0.03 -5.86
N ALA A 149 -5.26 -0.13 -4.79
CA ALA A 149 -5.64 0.97 -3.92
C ALA A 149 -4.59 1.18 -2.84
N LEU A 150 -4.07 2.41 -2.74
CA LEU A 150 -3.04 2.82 -1.80
C LEU A 150 -3.59 3.89 -0.85
N PRO A 151 -3.70 3.63 0.46
CA PRO A 151 -4.02 4.65 1.45
C PRO A 151 -2.78 5.51 1.76
N GLY A 152 -2.95 6.54 2.59
CA GLY A 152 -1.81 7.27 3.14
C GLY A 152 -0.86 6.33 3.90
N LEU A 153 0.42 6.39 3.59
CA LEU A 153 1.45 5.56 4.21
C LEU A 153 2.04 6.27 5.42
N GLY A 154 1.81 5.73 6.62
CA GLY A 154 2.32 6.28 7.87
C GLY A 154 1.67 7.60 8.32
N THR A 155 0.60 8.05 7.68
CA THR A 155 -0.07 9.32 7.98
C THR A 155 -1.06 9.25 9.15
N GLY A 156 -1.48 8.07 9.54
CA GLY A 156 -2.33 7.85 10.70
C GLY A 156 -1.52 7.80 12.00
N VAL A 157 -1.37 6.60 12.56
CA VAL A 157 -0.62 6.36 13.81
C VAL A 157 0.82 6.86 13.71
N GLY A 158 1.49 6.66 12.57
CA GLY A 158 2.86 7.11 12.32
C GLY A 158 3.04 8.63 12.37
N GLY A 159 1.98 9.40 12.15
CA GLY A 159 1.96 10.85 12.26
C GLY A 159 2.72 11.60 11.16
N LEU A 160 2.97 10.94 10.03
CA LEU A 160 3.64 11.55 8.88
C LEU A 160 2.72 12.59 8.22
N ALA A 161 3.27 13.74 7.81
CA ALA A 161 2.53 14.78 7.11
C ALA A 161 2.08 14.28 5.71
N PRO A 162 0.86 14.62 5.27
CA PRO A 162 0.31 14.16 3.99
C PRO A 162 1.16 14.51 2.77
N ASP A 163 1.70 15.72 2.72
CA ASP A 163 2.55 16.21 1.63
C ASP A 163 3.90 15.46 1.58
N VAL A 164 4.47 15.15 2.73
CA VAL A 164 5.68 14.31 2.81
C VAL A 164 5.38 12.89 2.32
N CYS A 165 4.27 12.29 2.78
CA CYS A 165 3.85 10.98 2.31
C CYS A 165 3.70 10.97 0.78
N ALA A 166 2.96 11.93 0.21
CA ALA A 166 2.74 12.01 -1.22
C ALA A 166 4.05 12.21 -2.01
N GLY A 167 4.94 13.08 -1.54
CA GLY A 167 6.25 13.29 -2.16
C GLY A 167 7.10 12.00 -2.19
N GLN A 168 7.09 11.24 -1.10
CA GLN A 168 7.84 9.98 -1.00
C GLN A 168 7.23 8.86 -1.86
N VAL A 169 5.91 8.79 -1.96
CA VAL A 169 5.22 7.87 -2.88
C VAL A 169 5.55 8.21 -4.33
N GLY A 170 5.54 9.51 -4.68
CA GLY A 170 5.93 9.98 -6.01
C GLY A 170 7.38 9.63 -6.37
N ALA A 171 8.30 9.84 -5.44
CA ALA A 171 9.70 9.45 -5.63
C ALA A 171 9.87 7.94 -5.84
N ALA A 172 9.11 7.12 -5.13
CA ALA A 172 9.11 5.66 -5.33
C ALA A 172 8.51 5.27 -6.69
N TRP A 173 7.43 5.94 -7.11
CA TRP A 173 6.81 5.73 -8.42
C TRP A 173 7.80 6.03 -9.55
N ASP A 174 8.42 7.19 -9.51
CA ASP A 174 9.38 7.63 -10.53
C ASP A 174 10.62 6.71 -10.56
N GLU A 175 11.09 6.24 -9.39
CA GLU A 175 12.23 5.31 -9.29
C GLU A 175 11.94 3.93 -9.89
N VAL A 176 10.73 3.41 -9.67
CA VAL A 176 10.42 2.01 -10.01
C VAL A 176 9.74 1.89 -11.37
N LEU A 177 8.87 2.82 -11.73
CA LEU A 177 8.02 2.77 -12.92
C LEU A 177 8.22 3.93 -13.88
N GLY A 178 8.94 4.97 -13.47
CA GLY A 178 9.31 6.07 -14.38
C GLY A 178 10.08 5.54 -15.58
N GLU A 179 9.75 6.04 -16.78
CA GLU A 179 10.54 5.75 -17.97
C GLU A 179 11.93 6.37 -17.80
N ALA A 180 12.99 5.56 -18.01
CA ALA A 180 14.38 6.00 -18.02
C ALA A 180 14.69 6.83 -19.26
#